data_751a24b76b4d0df4275be8dcd510b885
#
_entry.id   751a24b76b4d0df4275be8dcd510b885
#
_cell.length_a   1.000
_cell.length_b   1.000
_cell.length_c   1.000
_cell.angle_alpha   90.00
_cell.angle_beta   90.00
_cell.angle_gamma   90.00
#
_symmetry.space_group_name_H-M   'P 1'
#
loop_
_entity.id
_entity.type
_entity.pdbx_description
1 polymer ?
#
loop_
_entity_poly.entity_id
_entity_poly.type
_entity_poly.pdbx_seq_one_letter_code
_entity_poly.pdbx_strand_id
1 'polypeptide(L)'
;LIQGGQNIFFAQLASPDVIHFSADATRYFSGEFIFMIFGLPGAALAMYRSAKPEKRKAAGGLLLSAALASMLTGITEPIEFSFLFVAPMLFAVQVILAGSAYMIAHILNIAVGLTFSGGFLDLLIFGILQGNEKTSWMRIIPVGIIYFLLYYFIFSFLIKRFDLKTPGREDEDEETKLYTKADVNARKSAGAAGVAGPAGAAGPAGGENGGNGDKDALSMDI
;
A
#
# COMPACT_ATOMS: atom_id res chain seq x y z
N LEU A 1 16.70 7.98 -29.46
CA LEU A 1 17.00 7.99 -28.03
C LEU A 1 15.86 7.33 -27.29
N ILE A 2 16.14 6.21 -26.58
CA ILE A 2 15.16 5.53 -25.73
C ILE A 2 15.03 6.35 -24.44
N GLN A 3 13.81 6.77 -24.11
CA GLN A 3 13.52 7.55 -22.90
C GLN A 3 12.65 6.77 -21.93
N GLY A 4 12.84 6.99 -20.64
CA GLY A 4 12.13 6.33 -19.55
C GLY A 4 12.87 5.10 -19.03
N GLY A 5 12.97 4.99 -17.69
CA GLY A 5 13.74 3.92 -17.04
C GLY A 5 13.29 2.52 -17.41
N GLN A 6 11.99 2.30 -17.48
CA GLN A 6 11.41 1.01 -17.86
C GLN A 6 11.71 0.64 -19.34
N ASN A 7 11.59 1.62 -20.26
CA ASN A 7 11.91 1.39 -21.66
C ASN A 7 13.40 1.07 -21.87
N ILE A 8 14.27 1.77 -21.12
CA ILE A 8 15.72 1.51 -21.15
C ILE A 8 16.00 0.10 -20.63
N PHE A 9 15.36 -0.30 -19.52
CA PHE A 9 15.51 -1.64 -18.97
C PHE A 9 15.09 -2.71 -19.98
N PHE A 10 13.92 -2.60 -20.61
CA PHE A 10 13.46 -3.59 -21.60
C PHE A 10 14.31 -3.61 -22.88
N ALA A 11 14.83 -2.47 -23.31
CA ALA A 11 15.79 -2.44 -24.42
C ALA A 11 17.10 -3.17 -24.06
N GLN A 12 17.59 -3.01 -22.84
CA GLN A 12 18.76 -3.73 -22.34
C GLN A 12 18.48 -5.23 -22.15
N LEU A 13 17.28 -5.60 -21.71
CA LEU A 13 16.85 -6.99 -21.57
C LEU A 13 16.84 -7.72 -22.91
N ALA A 14 16.45 -7.04 -23.99
CA ALA A 14 16.44 -7.58 -25.33
C ALA A 14 17.83 -7.67 -25.98
N SER A 15 18.86 -7.04 -25.39
CA SER A 15 20.22 -7.00 -25.93
C SER A 15 21.11 -8.07 -25.27
N PRO A 16 21.69 -9.01 -26.03
CA PRO A 16 22.55 -10.05 -25.47
C PRO A 16 23.89 -9.51 -24.95
N ASP A 17 24.34 -8.36 -25.45
CA ASP A 17 25.65 -7.79 -25.14
C ASP A 17 25.70 -7.01 -23.80
N VAL A 18 24.57 -6.85 -23.13
CA VAL A 18 24.50 -6.11 -21.86
C VAL A 18 24.97 -7.01 -20.72
N ILE A 19 26.09 -6.60 -20.10
CA ILE A 19 26.69 -7.30 -18.96
C ILE A 19 25.94 -7.00 -17.67
N HIS A 20 25.56 -5.73 -17.43
CA HIS A 20 24.82 -5.27 -16.26
C HIS A 20 23.76 -4.25 -16.67
N PHE A 21 22.56 -4.38 -16.15
CA PHE A 21 21.49 -3.41 -16.41
C PHE A 21 21.80 -2.07 -15.75
N SER A 22 21.29 -0.99 -16.32
CA SER A 22 21.54 0.34 -15.81
C SER A 22 20.82 0.58 -14.48
N ALA A 23 21.59 0.73 -13.39
CA ALA A 23 21.04 1.11 -12.10
C ALA A 23 20.47 2.53 -12.11
N ASP A 24 20.97 3.41 -12.96
CA ASP A 24 20.40 4.76 -13.17
C ASP A 24 18.99 4.70 -13.78
N ALA A 25 18.77 3.78 -14.73
CA ALA A 25 17.46 3.60 -15.32
C ALA A 25 16.47 2.96 -14.33
N THR A 26 16.94 2.00 -13.52
CA THR A 26 16.11 1.23 -12.60
C THR A 26 15.95 1.86 -11.20
N ARG A 27 16.65 2.97 -10.91
CA ARG A 27 16.62 3.64 -9.60
C ARG A 27 15.24 4.05 -9.12
N TYR A 28 14.31 4.23 -10.05
CA TYR A 28 12.94 4.66 -9.73
C TYR A 28 12.02 3.51 -9.30
N PHE A 29 12.48 2.25 -9.41
CA PHE A 29 11.65 1.09 -9.08
C PHE A 29 12.40 -0.06 -8.38
N SER A 30 13.74 -0.18 -8.50
CA SER A 30 14.48 -1.28 -7.85
C SER A 30 14.36 -1.29 -6.31
N GLY A 31 14.09 -0.15 -5.67
CA GLY A 31 13.89 -0.04 -4.23
C GLY A 31 12.61 -0.70 -3.71
N GLU A 32 11.60 -0.86 -4.57
CA GLU A 32 10.32 -1.47 -4.23
C GLU A 32 10.48 -2.89 -3.70
N PHE A 33 11.34 -3.68 -4.32
CA PHE A 33 11.60 -5.05 -3.91
C PHE A 33 12.07 -5.17 -2.45
N ILE A 34 12.77 -4.17 -1.93
CA ILE A 34 13.27 -4.17 -0.56
C ILE A 34 12.13 -3.99 0.43
N PHE A 35 11.31 -2.94 0.28
CA PHE A 35 10.29 -2.65 1.28
C PHE A 35 8.99 -3.43 1.07
N MET A 36 8.62 -3.76 -0.17
CA MET A 36 7.40 -4.52 -0.44
C MET A 36 7.53 -6.00 -0.06
N ILE A 37 8.69 -6.61 -0.33
CA ILE A 37 8.93 -8.03 -0.03
C ILE A 37 9.29 -8.23 1.45
N PHE A 38 10.04 -7.31 2.06
CA PHE A 38 10.58 -7.48 3.41
C PHE A 38 10.00 -6.46 4.40
N GLY A 39 10.01 -5.18 4.08
CA GLY A 39 9.61 -4.11 4.99
C GLY A 39 8.17 -4.23 5.46
N LEU A 40 7.22 -4.25 4.53
CA LEU A 40 5.79 -4.32 4.85
C LEU A 40 5.38 -5.61 5.58
N PRO A 41 5.90 -6.81 5.28
CA PRO A 41 5.72 -7.98 6.15
C PRO A 41 6.25 -7.77 7.57
N GLY A 42 7.35 -7.03 7.75
CA GLY A 42 7.86 -6.62 9.06
C GLY A 42 6.87 -5.71 9.81
N ALA A 43 6.27 -4.74 9.11
CA ALA A 43 5.21 -3.89 9.66
C ALA A 43 3.97 -4.70 10.05
N ALA A 44 3.55 -5.65 9.19
CA ALA A 44 2.42 -6.55 9.47
C ALA A 44 2.66 -7.38 10.74
N LEU A 45 3.86 -7.93 10.90
CA LEU A 45 4.24 -8.68 12.10
C LEU A 45 4.22 -7.79 13.35
N ALA A 46 4.66 -6.54 13.24
CA ALA A 46 4.61 -5.57 14.35
C ALA A 46 3.17 -5.27 14.78
N MET A 47 2.27 -5.03 13.82
CA MET A 47 0.84 -4.82 14.08
C MET A 47 0.20 -6.07 14.70
N TYR A 48 0.45 -7.25 14.14
CA TYR A 48 -0.03 -8.53 14.67
C TYR A 48 0.37 -8.76 16.13
N ARG A 49 1.67 -8.56 16.45
CA ARG A 49 2.18 -8.74 17.81
C ARG A 49 1.68 -7.68 18.80
N SER A 50 1.27 -6.53 18.30
CA SER A 50 0.71 -5.44 19.10
C SER A 50 -0.80 -5.57 19.29
N ALA A 51 -1.49 -6.47 18.56
CA ALA A 51 -2.91 -6.69 18.65
C ALA A 51 -3.33 -7.26 20.02
N LYS A 52 -4.54 -6.88 20.49
CA LYS A 52 -5.17 -7.42 21.72
C LYS A 52 -5.35 -8.94 21.58
N PRO A 53 -5.16 -9.72 22.65
CA PRO A 53 -5.26 -11.19 22.59
C PRO A 53 -6.54 -11.69 21.94
N GLU A 54 -7.67 -11.06 22.26
CA GLU A 54 -9.02 -11.44 21.80
C GLU A 54 -9.18 -11.25 20.29
N LYS A 55 -8.60 -10.17 19.73
CA LYS A 55 -8.70 -9.79 18.33
C LYS A 55 -7.52 -10.31 17.48
N ARG A 56 -6.48 -10.86 18.12
CA ARG A 56 -5.22 -11.25 17.45
C ARG A 56 -5.41 -12.28 16.33
N LYS A 57 -6.34 -13.23 16.51
CA LYS A 57 -6.60 -14.26 15.50
C LYS A 57 -7.20 -13.65 14.23
N ALA A 58 -8.18 -12.77 14.37
CA ALA A 58 -8.80 -12.08 13.24
C ALA A 58 -7.81 -11.13 12.55
N ALA A 59 -7.12 -10.29 13.34
CA ALA A 59 -6.08 -9.39 12.82
C ALA A 59 -4.96 -10.16 12.11
N GLY A 60 -4.56 -11.32 12.66
CA GLY A 60 -3.52 -12.17 12.08
C GLY A 60 -3.86 -12.67 10.68
N GLY A 61 -5.08 -13.14 10.46
CA GLY A 61 -5.54 -13.57 9.13
C GLY A 61 -5.53 -12.43 8.11
N LEU A 62 -6.06 -11.27 8.50
CA LEU A 62 -6.09 -10.08 7.64
C LEU A 62 -4.69 -9.56 7.31
N LEU A 63 -3.84 -9.41 8.32
CA LEU A 63 -2.48 -8.90 8.15
C LEU A 63 -1.59 -9.88 7.37
N LEU A 64 -1.76 -11.20 7.58
CA LEU A 64 -1.03 -12.19 6.81
C LEU A 64 -1.40 -12.14 5.33
N SER A 65 -2.70 -12.08 5.00
CA SER A 65 -3.14 -11.99 3.60
C SER A 65 -2.64 -10.72 2.92
N ALA A 66 -2.68 -9.58 3.62
CA ALA A 66 -2.16 -8.31 3.11
C ALA A 66 -0.63 -8.33 2.93
N ALA A 67 0.10 -8.94 3.88
CA ALA A 67 1.55 -9.11 3.78
C ALA A 67 1.95 -10.04 2.62
N LEU A 68 1.21 -11.14 2.40
CA LEU A 68 1.43 -12.02 1.26
C LEU A 68 1.13 -11.33 -0.07
N ALA A 69 0.08 -10.53 -0.15
CA ALA A 69 -0.23 -9.73 -1.34
C ALA A 69 0.92 -8.77 -1.66
N SER A 70 1.42 -8.00 -0.66
CA SER A 70 2.57 -7.13 -0.83
C SER A 70 3.82 -7.90 -1.27
N MET A 71 4.14 -8.99 -0.58
CA MET A 71 5.36 -9.77 -0.82
C MET A 71 5.35 -10.45 -2.20
N LEU A 72 4.24 -11.08 -2.60
CA LEU A 72 4.18 -11.87 -3.84
C LEU A 72 3.93 -10.99 -5.05
N THR A 73 2.94 -10.12 -4.99
CA THR A 73 2.48 -9.33 -6.14
C THR A 73 2.86 -7.87 -6.09
N GLY A 74 3.37 -7.36 -4.95
CA GLY A 74 3.66 -5.94 -4.75
C GLY A 74 2.41 -5.06 -4.56
N ILE A 75 1.23 -5.64 -4.30
CA ILE A 75 0.02 -4.88 -3.99
C ILE A 75 0.06 -4.47 -2.52
N THR A 76 0.38 -3.21 -2.26
CA THR A 76 0.61 -2.69 -0.89
C THR A 76 -0.61 -2.06 -0.24
N GLU A 77 -1.62 -1.67 -1.04
CA GLU A 77 -2.81 -0.95 -0.58
C GLU A 77 -3.50 -1.60 0.64
N PRO A 78 -3.74 -2.93 0.69
CA PRO A 78 -4.43 -3.52 1.83
C PRO A 78 -3.68 -3.33 3.15
N ILE A 79 -2.34 -3.42 3.13
CA ILE A 79 -1.53 -3.24 4.33
C ILE A 79 -1.30 -1.76 4.64
N GLU A 80 -1.05 -0.91 3.65
CA GLU A 80 -0.84 0.52 3.84
C GLU A 80 -2.11 1.21 4.35
N PHE A 81 -3.26 0.89 3.80
CA PHE A 81 -4.53 1.45 4.27
C PHE A 81 -4.88 1.02 5.69
N SER A 82 -4.40 -0.14 6.14
CA SER A 82 -4.61 -0.61 7.51
C SER A 82 -4.02 0.33 8.57
N PHE A 83 -3.02 1.14 8.22
CA PHE A 83 -2.41 2.10 9.13
C PHE A 83 -2.45 3.56 8.63
N LEU A 84 -2.60 3.81 7.33
CA LEU A 84 -2.67 5.17 6.77
C LEU A 84 -3.76 6.01 7.44
N PHE A 85 -4.94 5.44 7.63
CA PHE A 85 -6.11 6.18 8.13
C PHE A 85 -6.24 6.21 9.65
N VAL A 86 -5.72 5.19 10.31
CA VAL A 86 -5.82 5.08 11.78
C VAL A 86 -4.56 5.56 12.48
N ALA A 87 -3.45 5.57 11.80
CA ALA A 87 -2.14 5.93 12.35
C ALA A 87 -1.26 6.62 11.29
N PRO A 88 -1.60 7.85 10.84
CA PRO A 88 -0.88 8.55 9.76
C PRO A 88 0.62 8.70 10.00
N MET A 89 1.04 8.71 11.28
CA MET A 89 2.45 8.74 11.65
C MET A 89 3.21 7.50 11.17
N LEU A 90 2.59 6.32 11.19
CA LEU A 90 3.20 5.10 10.64
C LEU A 90 3.37 5.21 9.13
N PHE A 91 2.42 5.84 8.45
CA PHE A 91 2.54 6.10 7.01
C PHE A 91 3.68 7.07 6.69
N ALA A 92 3.86 8.12 7.49
CA ALA A 92 5.01 9.03 7.34
C ALA A 92 6.35 8.30 7.48
N VAL A 93 6.45 7.38 8.44
CA VAL A 93 7.63 6.51 8.60
C VAL A 93 7.80 5.57 7.40
N GLN A 94 6.71 4.98 6.91
CA GLN A 94 6.70 4.16 5.69
C GLN A 94 7.30 4.91 4.50
N VAL A 95 6.88 6.15 4.26
CA VAL A 95 7.37 6.98 3.15
C VAL A 95 8.87 7.24 3.26
N ILE A 96 9.36 7.54 4.48
CA ILE A 96 10.80 7.77 4.72
C ILE A 96 11.60 6.49 4.47
N LEU A 97 11.14 5.35 5.00
CA LEU A 97 11.81 4.07 4.82
C LEU A 97 11.78 3.61 3.36
N ALA A 98 10.66 3.76 2.67
CA ALA A 98 10.55 3.47 1.24
C ALA A 98 11.52 4.33 0.43
N GLY A 99 11.54 5.65 0.65
CA GLY A 99 12.49 6.55 -0.02
C GLY A 99 13.95 6.15 0.22
N SER A 100 14.30 5.75 1.45
CA SER A 100 15.64 5.24 1.76
C SER A 100 15.96 3.92 1.05
N ALA A 101 14.96 3.06 0.82
CA ALA A 101 15.14 1.80 0.09
C ALA A 101 15.54 2.04 -1.37
N TYR A 102 14.91 3.01 -2.05
CA TYR A 102 15.32 3.41 -3.41
C TYR A 102 16.75 3.93 -3.44
N MET A 103 17.12 4.78 -2.49
CA MET A 103 18.48 5.30 -2.38
C MET A 103 19.51 4.18 -2.17
N ILE A 104 19.25 3.25 -1.25
CA ILE A 104 20.14 2.13 -0.96
C ILE A 104 20.24 1.17 -2.15
N ALA A 105 19.11 0.86 -2.82
CA ALA A 105 19.12 0.04 -4.02
C ALA A 105 20.02 0.64 -5.10
N HIS A 106 19.94 1.95 -5.32
CA HIS A 106 20.78 2.64 -6.28
C HIS A 106 22.27 2.63 -5.88
N ILE A 107 22.60 2.96 -4.63
CA ILE A 107 23.98 2.92 -4.10
C ILE A 107 24.61 1.52 -4.25
N LEU A 108 23.81 0.49 -4.01
CA LEU A 108 24.24 -0.91 -4.16
C LEU A 108 24.20 -1.41 -5.61
N ASN A 109 23.95 -0.54 -6.58
CA ASN A 109 23.90 -0.91 -7.99
C ASN A 109 22.94 -2.08 -8.26
N ILE A 110 21.79 -2.09 -7.60
CA ILE A 110 20.72 -3.07 -7.84
C ILE A 110 19.92 -2.59 -9.06
N ALA A 111 19.85 -3.44 -10.08
CA ALA A 111 19.23 -3.10 -11.36
C ALA A 111 18.21 -4.17 -11.76
N VAL A 112 17.13 -4.30 -10.97
CA VAL A 112 16.02 -5.21 -11.24
C VAL A 112 14.89 -4.44 -11.90
N GLY A 113 14.37 -4.95 -13.01
CA GLY A 113 13.22 -4.38 -13.70
C GLY A 113 11.90 -4.80 -13.08
N LEU A 114 10.83 -4.16 -13.51
CA LEU A 114 9.48 -4.55 -13.14
C LEU A 114 8.51 -4.35 -14.32
N THR A 115 7.43 -5.10 -14.32
CA THR A 115 6.31 -4.91 -15.26
C THR A 115 5.06 -4.44 -14.53
N PHE A 116 4.76 -5.07 -13.41
CA PHE A 116 3.54 -4.84 -12.65
C PHE A 116 3.80 -4.11 -11.36
N SER A 117 4.67 -4.65 -10.49
CA SER A 117 4.96 -4.07 -9.17
C SER A 117 6.19 -4.73 -8.53
N GLY A 118 6.75 -4.09 -7.48
CA GLY A 118 7.96 -4.56 -6.78
C GLY A 118 7.80 -5.81 -5.91
N GLY A 119 6.95 -6.75 -6.31
CA GLY A 119 6.75 -8.03 -5.64
C GLY A 119 7.72 -9.12 -6.06
N PHE A 120 7.62 -10.28 -5.39
CA PHE A 120 8.49 -11.42 -5.63
C PHE A 120 8.37 -11.97 -7.07
N LEU A 121 7.19 -11.87 -7.70
CA LEU A 121 7.00 -12.34 -9.06
C LEU A 121 7.89 -11.59 -10.06
N ASP A 122 7.91 -10.26 -9.99
CA ASP A 122 8.77 -9.46 -10.85
C ASP A 122 10.26 -9.62 -10.47
N LEU A 123 10.59 -9.75 -9.17
CA LEU A 123 11.94 -10.10 -8.75
C LEU A 123 12.42 -11.43 -9.32
N LEU A 124 11.56 -12.44 -9.38
CA LEU A 124 11.88 -13.73 -9.96
C LEU A 124 12.20 -13.59 -11.46
N ILE A 125 11.33 -12.92 -12.22
CA ILE A 125 11.44 -12.84 -13.69
C ILE A 125 12.58 -11.90 -14.10
N PHE A 126 12.67 -10.72 -13.51
CA PHE A 126 13.59 -9.64 -13.92
C PHE A 126 14.83 -9.50 -13.04
N GLY A 127 14.90 -10.24 -11.94
CA GLY A 127 16.06 -10.29 -11.04
C GLY A 127 16.74 -11.66 -11.12
N ILE A 128 16.08 -12.67 -10.56
CA ILE A 128 16.69 -14.00 -10.33
C ILE A 128 16.98 -14.70 -11.65
N LEU A 129 16.00 -14.78 -12.56
CA LEU A 129 16.15 -15.47 -13.85
C LEU A 129 17.13 -14.77 -14.81
N GLN A 130 17.35 -13.46 -14.65
CA GLN A 130 18.34 -12.70 -15.42
C GLN A 130 19.77 -12.88 -14.91
N GLY A 131 19.92 -13.43 -13.71
CA GLY A 131 21.21 -13.66 -13.08
C GLY A 131 21.73 -12.47 -12.27
N ASN A 132 22.56 -12.78 -11.29
CA ASN A 132 23.09 -11.77 -10.36
C ASN A 132 24.09 -10.82 -11.02
N GLU A 133 24.80 -11.27 -12.05
CA GLU A 133 25.76 -10.44 -12.80
C GLU A 133 25.06 -9.25 -13.47
N LYS A 134 23.87 -9.49 -14.06
CA LYS A 134 23.10 -8.44 -14.74
C LYS A 134 22.32 -7.54 -13.79
N THR A 135 21.88 -8.04 -12.65
CA THR A 135 20.87 -7.36 -11.80
C THR A 135 21.33 -7.01 -10.40
N SER A 136 22.37 -7.64 -9.90
CA SER A 136 22.81 -7.56 -8.48
C SER A 136 21.71 -7.90 -7.46
N TRP A 137 20.72 -8.73 -7.84
CA TRP A 137 19.53 -9.01 -7.03
C TRP A 137 19.85 -9.64 -5.66
N MET A 138 20.95 -10.40 -5.53
CA MET A 138 21.32 -11.02 -4.26
C MET A 138 21.57 -9.99 -3.16
N ARG A 139 21.89 -8.74 -3.49
CA ARG A 139 22.05 -7.64 -2.53
C ARG A 139 20.73 -7.23 -1.89
N ILE A 140 19.58 -7.53 -2.52
CA ILE A 140 18.25 -7.27 -1.96
C ILE A 140 18.04 -8.09 -0.68
N ILE A 141 18.57 -9.32 -0.58
CA ILE A 141 18.31 -10.20 0.55
C ILE A 141 18.84 -9.64 1.87
N PRO A 142 20.15 -9.34 2.02
CA PRO A 142 20.66 -8.81 3.29
C PRO A 142 20.05 -7.44 3.64
N VAL A 143 19.86 -6.58 2.65
CA VAL A 143 19.22 -5.28 2.87
C VAL A 143 17.76 -5.46 3.27
N GLY A 144 17.04 -6.37 2.61
CA GLY A 144 15.66 -6.69 2.93
C GLY A 144 15.48 -7.20 4.36
N ILE A 145 16.38 -8.08 4.83
CA ILE A 145 16.35 -8.56 6.22
C ILE A 145 16.53 -7.38 7.19
N ILE A 146 17.45 -6.47 6.92
CA ILE A 146 17.63 -5.27 7.74
C ILE A 146 16.35 -4.43 7.73
N TYR A 147 15.72 -4.23 6.56
CA TYR A 147 14.46 -3.49 6.44
C TYR A 147 13.31 -4.17 7.17
N PHE A 148 13.20 -5.49 7.09
CA PHE A 148 12.21 -6.25 7.86
C PHE A 148 12.33 -5.96 9.37
N LEU A 149 13.56 -5.99 9.90
CA LEU A 149 13.82 -5.69 11.31
C LEU A 149 13.55 -4.22 11.65
N LEU A 150 13.98 -3.28 10.79
CA LEU A 150 13.70 -1.85 10.97
C LEU A 150 12.21 -1.56 11.05
N TYR A 151 11.44 -2.07 10.08
CA TYR A 151 9.99 -1.92 10.07
C TYR A 151 9.36 -2.55 11.32
N TYR A 152 9.76 -3.77 11.66
CA TYR A 152 9.25 -4.46 12.84
C TYR A 152 9.48 -3.67 14.12
N PHE A 153 10.71 -3.22 14.37
CA PHE A 153 11.03 -2.51 15.60
C PHE A 153 10.44 -1.10 15.66
N ILE A 154 10.52 -0.33 14.57
CA ILE A 154 10.00 1.03 14.53
C ILE A 154 8.47 1.03 14.67
N PHE A 155 7.77 0.18 13.91
CA PHE A 155 6.32 0.06 14.02
C PHE A 155 5.89 -0.43 15.40
N SER A 156 6.54 -1.47 15.95
CA SER A 156 6.25 -1.96 17.31
C SER A 156 6.45 -0.88 18.37
N PHE A 157 7.51 -0.10 18.26
CA PHE A 157 7.79 1.00 19.18
C PHE A 157 6.73 2.09 19.10
N LEU A 158 6.41 2.56 17.89
CA LEU A 158 5.45 3.63 17.67
C LEU A 158 4.03 3.22 18.07
N ILE A 159 3.59 2.01 17.71
CA ILE A 159 2.28 1.49 18.06
C ILE A 159 2.10 1.46 19.57
N LYS A 160 3.11 0.96 20.31
CA LYS A 160 3.04 0.88 21.77
C LYS A 160 3.20 2.23 22.45
N ARG A 161 4.09 3.09 21.93
CA ARG A 161 4.39 4.39 22.55
C ARG A 161 3.25 5.39 22.45
N PHE A 162 2.52 5.36 21.33
CA PHE A 162 1.45 6.29 21.02
C PHE A 162 0.06 5.65 21.05
N ASP A 163 -0.04 4.41 21.52
CA ASP A 163 -1.29 3.63 21.59
C ASP A 163 -2.09 3.68 20.28
N LEU A 164 -1.41 3.47 19.14
CA LEU A 164 -2.03 3.58 17.83
C LEU A 164 -3.04 2.44 17.61
N LYS A 165 -4.21 2.78 17.08
CA LYS A 165 -5.35 1.85 16.86
C LYS A 165 -5.19 1.09 15.54
N THR A 166 -4.10 0.35 15.39
CA THR A 166 -3.87 -0.53 14.25
C THR A 166 -4.77 -1.78 14.30
N PRO A 167 -4.88 -2.58 13.21
CA PRO A 167 -5.74 -3.77 13.19
C PRO A 167 -5.52 -4.68 14.40
N GLY A 168 -6.60 -5.01 15.11
CA GLY A 168 -6.60 -5.77 16.36
C GLY A 168 -6.36 -4.94 17.61
N ARG A 169 -6.26 -3.61 17.51
CA ARG A 169 -6.18 -2.67 18.65
C ARG A 169 -7.35 -1.71 18.71
N GLU A 170 -8.33 -1.88 17.85
CA GLU A 170 -9.58 -1.11 17.86
C GLU A 170 -10.31 -1.25 19.19
N ASP A 171 -11.23 -0.33 19.48
CA ASP A 171 -12.05 -0.37 20.68
C ASP A 171 -12.98 -1.60 20.67
N GLU A 172 -13.57 -1.96 21.81
CA GLU A 172 -14.25 -3.26 21.98
C GLU A 172 -15.42 -3.48 21.03
N ASP A 173 -16.09 -2.38 20.67
CA ASP A 173 -17.28 -2.41 19.81
C ASP A 173 -16.96 -2.33 18.31
N GLU A 174 -15.67 -2.22 17.92
CA GLU A 174 -15.26 -2.18 16.52
C GLU A 174 -14.76 -3.55 16.03
N GLU A 175 -15.24 -3.97 14.85
CA GLU A 175 -14.73 -5.16 14.18
C GLU A 175 -13.32 -4.94 13.62
N THR A 176 -12.47 -5.94 13.76
CA THR A 176 -11.14 -5.93 13.17
C THR A 176 -11.24 -6.07 11.65
N LYS A 177 -10.89 -5.03 10.91
CA LYS A 177 -10.93 -4.99 9.45
C LYS A 177 -9.75 -4.25 8.85
N LEU A 178 -9.47 -4.53 7.59
CA LEU A 178 -8.61 -3.69 6.77
C LEU A 178 -9.46 -2.60 6.11
N TYR A 179 -9.00 -1.36 6.22
CA TYR A 179 -9.70 -0.24 5.61
C TYR A 179 -9.56 -0.28 4.10
N THR A 180 -10.66 -0.03 3.40
CA THR A 180 -10.69 0.10 1.95
C THR A 180 -10.86 1.56 1.53
N LYS A 181 -10.63 1.85 0.26
CA LYS A 181 -10.86 3.18 -0.32
C LYS A 181 -12.32 3.63 -0.16
N ALA A 182 -13.26 2.68 -0.18
CA ALA A 182 -14.68 2.93 0.04
C ALA A 182 -14.97 3.37 1.48
N ASP A 183 -14.35 2.72 2.47
CA ASP A 183 -14.50 3.08 3.90
C ASP A 183 -14.02 4.50 4.18
N VAL A 184 -12.96 4.93 3.51
CA VAL A 184 -12.42 6.30 3.64
C VAL A 184 -13.36 7.32 3.05
N ASN A 185 -13.91 7.06 1.86
CA ASN A 185 -14.86 7.97 1.23
C ASN A 185 -16.13 8.10 2.06
N ALA A 186 -16.62 6.99 2.66
CA ALA A 186 -17.75 7.02 3.57
C ALA A 186 -17.48 7.84 4.85
N ARG A 187 -16.28 7.73 5.44
CA ARG A 187 -15.88 8.56 6.60
C ARG A 187 -15.74 10.05 6.24
N LYS A 188 -15.20 10.37 5.04
CA LYS A 188 -15.11 11.76 4.58
C LYS A 188 -16.47 12.40 4.35
N SER A 189 -17.43 11.67 3.77
CA SER A 189 -18.79 12.18 3.57
C SER A 189 -19.55 12.35 4.90
N ALA A 190 -19.36 11.45 5.87
CA ALA A 190 -19.94 11.55 7.21
C ALA A 190 -19.34 12.73 8.02
N GLY A 191 -18.02 12.95 7.89
CA GLY A 191 -17.33 14.08 8.53
C GLY A 191 -17.72 15.44 7.94
N ALA A 192 -17.97 15.49 6.61
CA ALA A 192 -18.45 16.70 5.95
C ALA A 192 -19.90 17.04 6.32
N ALA A 193 -20.74 16.02 6.61
CA ALA A 193 -22.10 16.21 7.10
C ALA A 193 -22.16 16.68 8.58
N GLY A 194 -21.13 16.34 9.37
CA GLY A 194 -21.03 16.74 10.79
C GLY A 194 -20.51 18.16 11.04
N VAL A 195 -20.02 18.87 10.02
CA VAL A 195 -19.53 20.27 10.11
C VAL A 195 -20.62 21.29 9.73
N ALA A 196 -21.76 20.85 9.18
CA ALA A 196 -22.92 21.69 8.99
C ALA A 196 -23.73 21.73 10.31
N GLY A 197 -23.27 22.50 11.26
CA GLY A 197 -23.99 22.81 12.49
C GLY A 197 -25.25 23.66 12.20
N PRO A 198 -26.27 23.63 13.08
CA PRO A 198 -27.58 24.22 12.81
C PRO A 198 -27.51 25.72 12.90
N ALA A 199 -27.68 26.41 11.79
CA ALA A 199 -27.98 27.85 11.79
C ALA A 199 -29.44 28.08 11.38
N GLY A 200 -30.24 28.49 12.38
CA GLY A 200 -31.33 29.40 12.15
C GLY A 200 -32.67 28.82 11.71
N ALA A 201 -33.48 28.57 12.70
CA ALA A 201 -34.94 28.55 12.56
C ALA A 201 -35.50 29.90 12.11
N ALA A 202 -36.31 29.95 11.07
CA ALA A 202 -37.43 30.87 10.95
C ALA A 202 -38.40 30.30 9.90
N GLY A 203 -39.60 29.92 10.31
CA GLY A 203 -40.72 29.59 9.46
C GLY A 203 -41.49 30.88 9.09
N PRO A 204 -42.77 30.84 8.71
CA PRO A 204 -43.49 29.84 7.91
C PRO A 204 -44.22 30.47 6.70
N ALA A 205 -44.97 29.69 5.99
CA ALA A 205 -46.18 30.02 5.21
C ALA A 205 -46.18 29.66 3.72
N GLY A 206 -47.01 28.73 3.36
CA GLY A 206 -48.12 28.98 2.47
C GLY A 206 -48.02 28.43 1.07
N GLY A 207 -49.00 27.58 0.72
CA GLY A 207 -49.54 27.51 -0.61
C GLY A 207 -49.22 26.23 -1.40
N GLU A 208 -50.02 25.25 -1.23
CA GLU A 208 -51.08 24.68 -2.12
C GLU A 208 -50.77 24.45 -3.61
N ASN A 209 -51.08 23.21 -3.96
CA ASN A 209 -51.76 22.76 -5.19
C ASN A 209 -50.87 22.39 -6.40
N GLY A 210 -50.89 21.08 -6.80
CA GLY A 210 -51.94 20.55 -7.67
C GLY A 210 -51.36 19.86 -8.89
N GLY A 211 -51.77 18.63 -9.12
CA GLY A 211 -51.91 18.09 -10.47
C GLY A 211 -50.84 17.12 -10.95
N ASN A 212 -51.02 15.83 -10.78
CA ASN A 212 -51.73 14.86 -11.63
C ASN A 212 -51.26 14.73 -13.09
N GLY A 213 -51.02 13.47 -13.45
CA GLY A 213 -51.01 13.04 -14.86
C GLY A 213 -49.71 12.34 -15.26
N ASP A 214 -49.67 11.08 -15.16
CA ASP A 214 -50.19 9.98 -16.00
C ASP A 214 -49.25 9.56 -17.13
N LYS A 215 -48.87 8.29 -17.06
CA LYS A 215 -48.70 7.25 -18.10
C LYS A 215 -47.95 7.55 -19.41
N ASP A 216 -47.08 6.73 -19.78
CA ASP A 216 -47.08 5.55 -20.66
C ASP A 216 -45.69 5.25 -21.15
N ALA A 217 -45.26 4.08 -20.87
CA ALA A 217 -44.96 2.96 -21.74
C ALA A 217 -44.63 3.31 -23.21
N LEU A 218 -43.45 2.90 -23.63
CA LEU A 218 -43.31 2.09 -24.85
C LEU A 218 -41.86 1.53 -24.98
N SER A 219 -41.80 0.23 -24.97
CA SER A 219 -40.87 -0.69 -25.58
C SER A 219 -40.45 -0.35 -27.01
N MET A 220 -39.31 -0.86 -27.38
CA MET A 220 -38.92 -1.61 -28.59
C MET A 220 -37.52 -1.25 -29.07
N ASP A 221 -36.70 -2.26 -29.01
CA ASP A 221 -35.96 -2.93 -30.09
C ASP A 221 -35.20 -2.04 -31.12
N ILE A 222 -33.90 -2.14 -31.08
CA ILE A 222 -33.06 -2.91 -32.03
C ILE A 222 -31.66 -3.03 -31.41
#